data_8bc5b0c04bbd11d938564c5a75623684
#
_entry.id   8bc5b0c04bbd11d938564c5a75623684
#
_cell.length_a   1.000
_cell.length_b   1.000
_cell.length_c   1.000
_cell.angle_alpha   90.00
_cell.angle_beta   90.00
_cell.angle_gamma   90.00
#
_symmetry.space_group_name_H-M   'P 1'
#
loop_
_entity.id
_entity.type
_entity.pdbx_description
1 polymer ?
#
loop_
_entity_poly.entity_id
_entity_poly.type
_entity_poly.pdbx_seq_one_letter_code
_entity_poly.pdbx_strand_id
1 'polypeptide(L)'
;AKGDMKKAEAIIRKKGLAKATKKSDREVKSGLIHSYIHQTGGVGAMVEIACETDFVAKNEEFVNLCKEVAMQVASMNPKDVKELEKQAYIRDSSKKVGDLVKELVGKIGENMRIVRFVRFELGE
;
A
#
# COMPACT_ATOMS: atom_id res chain seq x y z
N ALA A 1 12.09 16.02 -3.48
CA ALA A 1 12.09 16.32 -3.33
C ALA A 1 11.76 16.99 -3.19
N LYS A 2 11.71 17.24 -3.59
CA LYS A 2 11.40 17.67 -3.65
C LYS A 2 11.26 18.00 -2.63
N GLY A 3 11.26 18.12 -2.52
CA GLY A 3 11.04 18.52 -1.70
C GLY A 3 11.66 19.22 -0.71
N ASP A 4 11.96 20.04 -0.69
CA ASP A 4 12.53 20.58 0.33
C ASP A 4 11.75 21.45 1.06
N MET A 5 10.61 21.41 0.92
CA MET A 5 9.83 22.16 1.56
C MET A 5 9.87 22.00 2.95
N LYS A 6 9.72 22.67 3.83
CA LYS A 6 9.60 22.50 5.14
C LYS A 6 10.76 21.78 5.60
N LYS A 7 11.82 22.31 5.77
CA LYS A 7 13.04 21.71 5.92
C LYS A 7 13.10 20.56 6.85
N ALA A 8 12.72 20.67 8.09
CA ALA A 8 12.88 19.60 9.03
C ALA A 8 12.03 18.41 8.67
N GLU A 9 10.77 18.64 8.41
CA GLU A 9 9.88 17.60 8.01
C GLU A 9 10.31 17.03 6.68
N ALA A 10 10.75 17.87 5.79
CA ALA A 10 11.18 17.44 4.49
C ALA A 10 12.40 16.57 4.54
N ILE A 11 13.28 16.80 5.47
CA ILE A 11 14.46 15.96 5.59
C ILE A 11 14.09 14.54 5.95
N ILE A 12 13.21 14.36 6.90
CA ILE A 12 12.78 13.04 7.29
C ILE A 12 12.02 12.36 6.16
N ARG A 13 11.11 13.05 5.53
CA ARG A 13 10.38 12.51 4.41
C ARG A 13 11.29 12.16 3.27
N LYS A 14 12.23 13.03 2.99
CA LYS A 14 13.16 12.83 1.92
C LYS A 14 13.99 11.60 2.16
N LYS A 15 14.37 11.36 3.38
CA LYS A 15 15.12 10.16 3.71
C LYS A 15 14.28 8.93 3.46
N GLY A 16 13.02 8.94 3.87
CA GLY A 16 12.12 7.83 3.64
C GLY A 16 11.88 7.59 2.17
N LEU A 17 11.67 8.66 1.42
CA LEU A 17 11.45 8.53 -0.01
C LEU A 17 12.69 8.06 -0.74
N ALA A 18 13.84 8.52 -0.33
CA ALA A 18 15.08 8.09 -0.95
C ALA A 18 15.32 6.62 -0.71
N LYS A 19 15.02 6.14 0.48
CA LYS A 19 15.14 4.73 0.79
C LYS A 19 14.18 3.91 -0.07
N ALA A 20 12.95 4.36 -0.18
CA ALA A 20 11.95 3.67 -0.98
C ALA A 20 12.37 3.62 -2.44
N THR A 21 12.86 4.73 -2.96
CA THR A 21 13.30 4.80 -4.34
C THR A 21 14.45 3.84 -4.61
N LYS A 22 15.40 3.84 -3.69
CA LYS A 22 16.54 2.97 -3.83
C LYS A 22 16.12 1.52 -3.80
N LYS A 23 15.20 1.17 -2.90
CA LYS A 23 14.76 -0.20 -2.78
C LYS A 23 13.83 -0.62 -3.90
N SER A 24 13.25 0.32 -4.62
CA SER A 24 12.34 -0.02 -5.70
C SER A 24 13.05 -0.77 -6.85
N ASP A 25 14.37 -0.76 -6.86
CA ASP A 25 15.11 -1.52 -7.86
C ASP A 25 15.27 -2.98 -7.48
N ARG A 26 14.93 -3.35 -6.25
CA ARG A 26 15.09 -4.72 -5.81
C ARG A 26 13.91 -5.57 -6.27
N GLU A 27 14.24 -6.80 -6.58
CA GLU A 27 13.24 -7.73 -7.04
C GLU A 27 12.31 -8.14 -5.93
N VAL A 28 11.01 -8.20 -6.20
CA VAL A 28 10.02 -8.62 -5.22
C VAL A 28 9.54 -10.02 -5.62
N LYS A 29 9.90 -11.00 -4.83
CA LYS A 29 9.61 -12.41 -5.11
C LYS A 29 8.61 -13.03 -4.16
N SER A 30 8.24 -12.33 -3.13
CA SER A 30 7.30 -12.81 -2.13
C SER A 30 6.13 -11.85 -2.02
N GLY A 31 5.22 -12.13 -1.14
CA GLY A 31 4.10 -11.23 -0.92
C GLY A 31 2.89 -11.97 -0.41
N LEU A 32 1.77 -11.29 -0.45
CA LEU A 32 0.50 -11.85 -0.01
C LEU A 32 -0.61 -11.47 -0.96
N ILE A 33 -1.59 -12.35 -1.04
CA ILE A 33 -2.88 -12.01 -1.61
C ILE A 33 -3.83 -11.98 -0.42
N HIS A 34 -4.47 -10.86 -0.22
CA HIS A 34 -5.35 -10.65 0.92
C HIS A 34 -6.72 -10.21 0.44
N SER A 35 -7.75 -10.67 1.10
CA SER A 35 -9.11 -10.33 0.70
C SER A 35 -9.84 -9.60 1.81
N TYR A 36 -10.81 -8.81 1.41
CA TYR A 36 -11.70 -8.13 2.34
C TYR A 36 -13.11 -8.26 1.80
N ILE A 37 -14.01 -8.78 2.62
CA ILE A 37 -15.41 -8.87 2.26
C ILE A 37 -16.17 -7.96 3.21
N HIS A 38 -16.93 -7.04 2.64
CA HIS A 38 -17.69 -6.11 3.46
C HIS A 38 -18.71 -6.88 4.30
N GLN A 39 -18.99 -6.35 5.47
CA GLN A 39 -19.88 -6.97 6.42
C GLN A 39 -21.22 -7.41 5.83
N THR A 40 -21.76 -6.63 4.91
CA THR A 40 -23.03 -6.96 4.27
C THR A 40 -22.92 -8.10 3.27
N GLY A 41 -21.70 -8.46 2.90
CA GLY A 41 -21.47 -9.51 1.92
C GLY A 41 -21.68 -9.09 0.47
N GLY A 42 -21.99 -7.82 0.23
CA GLY A 42 -22.29 -7.35 -1.13
C GLY A 42 -21.11 -6.78 -1.89
N VAL A 43 -19.99 -6.56 -1.22
CA VAL A 43 -18.79 -6.01 -1.86
C VAL A 43 -17.58 -6.75 -1.32
N GLY A 44 -16.66 -7.09 -2.20
CA GLY A 44 -15.42 -7.72 -1.78
C GLY A 44 -14.28 -7.32 -2.67
N ALA A 45 -13.08 -7.42 -2.14
CA ALA A 45 -11.87 -7.09 -2.88
C ALA A 45 -10.75 -8.04 -2.52
N MET A 46 -9.84 -8.21 -3.45
CA MET A 46 -8.65 -9.01 -3.25
C MET A 46 -7.49 -8.22 -3.79
N VAL A 47 -6.40 -8.13 -3.04
CA VAL A 47 -5.22 -7.39 -3.48
C VAL A 47 -4.01 -8.28 -3.41
N GLU A 48 -3.07 -8.03 -4.30
CA GLU A 48 -1.78 -8.69 -4.28
C GLU A 48 -0.73 -7.63 -4.01
N ILE A 49 0.01 -7.77 -2.91
CA ILE A 49 1.09 -6.86 -2.58
C ILE A 49 2.36 -7.69 -2.45
N ALA A 50 3.38 -7.27 -3.17
CA ALA A 50 4.65 -8.00 -3.21
C ALA A 50 5.67 -7.38 -2.29
N CYS A 51 6.59 -8.22 -1.79
CA CYS A 51 7.71 -7.80 -0.98
C CYS A 51 8.91 -8.66 -1.35
N GLU A 52 10.05 -8.40 -0.71
CA GLU A 52 11.28 -9.11 -1.10
C GLU A 52 11.39 -10.50 -0.51
N THR A 53 10.96 -10.70 0.73
CA THR A 53 11.17 -11.98 1.42
C THR A 53 9.90 -12.50 2.07
N ASP A 54 9.91 -13.79 2.35
CA ASP A 54 8.82 -14.43 3.06
C ASP A 54 8.72 -13.96 4.50
N PHE A 55 9.82 -13.49 5.07
CA PHE A 55 9.78 -12.96 6.43
C PHE A 55 8.86 -11.77 6.50
N VAL A 56 8.98 -10.86 5.52
CA VAL A 56 8.13 -9.69 5.50
C VAL A 56 6.70 -10.08 5.16
N ALA A 57 6.52 -11.06 4.28
CA ALA A 57 5.18 -11.52 3.93
C ALA A 57 4.40 -12.01 5.15
N LYS A 58 5.10 -12.45 6.19
CA LYS A 58 4.48 -12.91 7.43
C LYS A 58 4.49 -11.87 8.53
N ASN A 59 5.10 -10.73 8.27
CA ASN A 59 5.19 -9.65 9.24
C ASN A 59 3.81 -9.05 9.48
N GLU A 60 3.48 -8.83 10.74
CA GLU A 60 2.18 -8.30 11.13
C GLU A 60 1.85 -6.98 10.47
N GLU A 61 2.82 -6.11 10.38
CA GLU A 61 2.60 -4.79 9.77
C GLU A 61 2.34 -4.89 8.28
N PHE A 62 3.02 -5.83 7.61
CA PHE A 62 2.80 -6.05 6.20
C PHE A 62 1.42 -6.65 5.96
N VAL A 63 1.04 -7.63 6.77
CA VAL A 63 -0.28 -8.24 6.67
C VAL A 63 -1.36 -7.20 6.90
N ASN A 64 -1.15 -6.31 7.87
CA ASN A 64 -2.11 -5.26 8.15
C ASN A 64 -2.19 -4.27 6.98
N LEU A 65 -1.08 -3.96 6.35
CA LEU A 65 -1.08 -3.11 5.17
C LEU A 65 -1.95 -3.74 4.07
N CYS A 66 -1.79 -5.03 3.84
CA CYS A 66 -2.57 -5.73 2.82
C CYS A 66 -4.06 -5.67 3.14
N LYS A 67 -4.41 -5.83 4.39
CA LYS A 67 -5.78 -5.77 4.83
C LYS A 67 -6.37 -4.38 4.60
N GLU A 68 -5.63 -3.35 4.97
CA GLU A 68 -6.11 -1.98 4.81
C GLU A 68 -6.25 -1.60 3.34
N VAL A 69 -5.33 -2.05 2.51
CA VAL A 69 -5.42 -1.76 1.08
C VAL A 69 -6.61 -2.48 0.46
N ALA A 70 -6.86 -3.72 0.86
CA ALA A 70 -8.04 -4.46 0.36
C ALA A 70 -9.33 -3.76 0.76
N MET A 71 -9.39 -3.26 1.99
CA MET A 71 -10.55 -2.51 2.45
C MET A 71 -10.73 -1.23 1.66
N GLN A 72 -9.64 -0.54 1.36
CA GLN A 72 -9.68 0.68 0.58
C GLN A 72 -10.27 0.41 -0.82
N VAL A 73 -9.81 -0.67 -1.46
CA VAL A 73 -10.32 -1.06 -2.77
C VAL A 73 -11.82 -1.32 -2.71
N ALA A 74 -12.25 -2.09 -1.73
CA ALA A 74 -13.66 -2.42 -1.59
C ALA A 74 -14.50 -1.17 -1.38
N SER A 75 -14.01 -0.22 -0.59
CA SER A 75 -14.77 0.96 -0.20
C SER A 75 -14.76 2.06 -1.25
N MET A 76 -13.66 2.25 -1.95
CA MET A 76 -13.47 3.41 -2.82
C MET A 76 -13.47 3.10 -4.31
N ASN A 77 -13.47 1.81 -4.66
CA ASN A 77 -13.56 1.39 -6.06
C ASN A 77 -12.57 2.12 -6.99
N PRO A 78 -11.28 2.03 -6.72
CA PRO A 78 -10.30 2.66 -7.61
C PRO A 78 -10.28 1.95 -8.95
N LYS A 79 -9.93 2.69 -9.98
CA LYS A 79 -9.93 2.19 -11.34
C LYS A 79 -8.71 1.30 -11.61
N ASP A 80 -7.58 1.65 -11.05
CA ASP A 80 -6.35 0.89 -11.23
C ASP A 80 -5.41 1.17 -10.07
N VAL A 81 -4.24 0.54 -10.08
CA VAL A 81 -3.28 0.69 -8.99
C VAL A 81 -2.83 2.14 -8.84
N LYS A 82 -2.63 2.82 -9.95
CA LYS A 82 -2.21 4.22 -9.89
C LYS A 82 -3.23 5.08 -9.17
N GLU A 83 -4.49 4.91 -9.50
CA GLU A 83 -5.54 5.66 -8.84
C GLU A 83 -5.63 5.29 -7.37
N LEU A 84 -5.53 4.00 -7.07
CA LEU A 84 -5.56 3.52 -5.70
C LEU A 84 -4.48 4.21 -4.87
N GLU A 85 -3.28 4.27 -5.39
CA GLU A 85 -2.17 4.88 -4.66
C GLU A 85 -2.37 6.36 -4.41
N LYS A 86 -3.12 7.03 -5.26
CA LYS A 86 -3.38 8.46 -5.12
C LYS A 86 -4.57 8.78 -4.24
N GLN A 87 -5.39 7.80 -3.92
CA GLN A 87 -6.57 8.03 -3.09
C GLN A 87 -6.19 8.37 -1.67
N ALA A 88 -6.97 9.26 -1.06
CA ALA A 88 -6.82 9.53 0.36
C ALA A 88 -7.20 8.26 1.12
N TYR A 89 -6.37 7.90 2.08
CA TYR A 89 -6.62 6.71 2.88
C TYR A 89 -7.86 6.93 3.73
N ILE A 90 -8.81 6.01 3.67
CA ILE A 90 -10.09 6.25 4.33
C ILE A 90 -10.02 6.35 5.85
N ARG A 91 -9.01 5.77 6.47
CA ARG A 91 -8.86 5.87 7.92
C ARG A 91 -8.07 7.08 8.35
N ASP A 92 -7.36 7.72 7.42
CA ASP A 92 -6.56 8.90 7.74
C ASP A 92 -6.34 9.67 6.46
N SER A 93 -7.23 10.60 6.19
CA SER A 93 -7.22 11.32 4.92
C SER A 93 -6.03 12.26 4.74
N SER A 94 -5.19 12.41 5.75
CA SER A 94 -3.98 13.20 5.60
C SER A 94 -2.91 12.44 4.84
N LYS A 95 -3.13 11.14 4.60
CA LYS A 95 -2.19 10.30 3.87
C LYS A 95 -2.87 9.71 2.65
N LYS A 96 -2.07 9.40 1.65
CA LYS A 96 -2.54 8.63 0.50
C LYS A 96 -2.20 7.18 0.70
N VAL A 97 -2.90 6.30 0.00
CA VAL A 97 -2.62 4.87 0.10
C VAL A 97 -1.16 4.56 -0.26
N GLY A 98 -0.65 5.23 -1.30
CA GLY A 98 0.75 5.05 -1.68
C GLY A 98 1.73 5.43 -0.59
N ASP A 99 1.34 6.40 0.25
CA ASP A 99 2.19 6.81 1.37
C ASP A 99 2.31 5.70 2.41
N LEU A 100 1.25 4.93 2.62
CA LEU A 100 1.30 3.82 3.56
C LEU A 100 2.34 2.80 3.13
N VAL A 101 2.39 2.52 1.84
CA VAL A 101 3.35 1.57 1.30
C VAL A 101 4.77 2.12 1.49
N LYS A 102 4.97 3.38 1.13
CA LYS A 102 6.29 3.99 1.23
C LYS A 102 6.79 4.07 2.68
N GLU A 103 5.88 4.36 3.59
CA GLU A 103 6.24 4.42 5.00
C GLU A 103 6.70 3.06 5.49
N LEU A 104 5.99 2.02 5.11
CA LEU A 104 6.36 0.69 5.55
C LEU A 104 7.65 0.22 4.89
N VAL A 105 7.86 0.55 3.63
CA VAL A 105 9.13 0.29 2.96
C VAL A 105 10.27 0.93 3.72
N GLY A 106 10.10 2.19 4.11
CA GLY A 106 11.12 2.90 4.87
C GLY A 106 11.38 2.28 6.24
N LYS A 107 10.32 1.81 6.89
CA LYS A 107 10.43 1.25 8.22
C LYS A 107 11.05 -0.14 8.22
N ILE A 108 10.61 -1.00 7.34
CA ILE A 108 11.07 -2.39 7.29
C ILE A 108 12.37 -2.55 6.53
N GLY A 109 12.55 -1.73 5.52
CA GLY A 109 13.79 -1.77 4.76
C GLY A 109 13.75 -2.69 3.55
N GLU A 110 12.57 -3.13 3.14
CA GLU A 110 12.42 -3.95 1.93
C GLU A 110 11.49 -3.27 0.95
N ASN A 111 11.73 -3.50 -0.33
CA ASN A 111 10.85 -3.01 -1.37
C ASN A 111 9.50 -3.71 -1.28
N MET A 112 8.44 -2.97 -1.53
CA MET A 112 7.08 -3.49 -1.55
C MET A 112 6.32 -2.75 -2.62
N ARG A 113 5.35 -3.41 -3.24
CA ARG A 113 4.48 -2.69 -4.15
C ARG A 113 3.14 -3.39 -4.31
N ILE A 114 2.12 -2.61 -4.58
CA ILE A 114 0.81 -3.13 -4.91
C ILE A 114 0.88 -3.59 -6.35
N VAL A 115 0.66 -4.88 -6.58
CA VAL A 115 0.79 -5.46 -7.92
C VAL A 115 -0.51 -5.33 -8.69
N ARG A 116 -1.60 -5.76 -8.06
CA ARG A 116 -2.91 -5.73 -8.70
C ARG A 116 -4.00 -5.95 -7.66
N PHE A 117 -5.24 -5.72 -8.08
CA PHE A 117 -6.38 -5.99 -7.23
C PHE A 117 -7.59 -6.30 -8.12
N VAL A 118 -8.62 -6.85 -7.48
CA VAL A 118 -9.89 -7.08 -8.12
C VAL A 118 -10.97 -6.74 -7.11
N ARG A 119 -12.09 -6.23 -7.60
CA ARG A 119 -13.21 -5.85 -6.75
C ARG A 119 -14.49 -6.36 -7.39
N PHE A 120 -15.34 -6.91 -6.57
CA PHE A 120 -16.65 -7.36 -7.00
C PHE A 120 -17.72 -6.68 -6.16
N GLU A 121 -18.79 -6.32 -6.81
CA GLU A 121 -19.94 -5.77 -6.10
C GLU A 121 -21.17 -6.44 -6.66
N LEU A 122 -22.04 -6.87 -5.76
CA LEU A 122 -23.24 -7.57 -6.15
C LEU A 122 -24.06 -6.71 -7.10
N GLY A 123 -24.45 -7.29 -8.22
CA GLY A 123 -25.24 -6.54 -9.20
C GLY A 123 -24.47 -5.79 -10.25
N GLU A 124 -23.17 -5.84 -10.19
CA GLU A 124 -22.33 -5.18 -11.19
C GLU A 124 -22.02 -6.07 -12.34
#